data_361b69d34950265e255aba00d992f101
#
_entry.id   361b69d34950265e255aba00d992f101
#
_cell.length_a   1.000
_cell.length_b   1.000
_cell.length_c   1.000
_cell.angle_alpha   90.00
_cell.angle_beta   90.00
_cell.angle_gamma   90.00
#
_symmetry.space_group_name_H-M   'P 1'
#
loop_
_entity.id
_entity.type
_entity.pdbx_description
1 polymer ?
#
loop_
_entity_poly.entity_id
_entity_poly.type
_entity_poly.pdbx_seq_one_letter_code
_entity_poly.pdbx_strand_id
1 'polypeptide(L)'
;MHRRFYAVTRDLHLYLGLFISPFVLVFSVTVFFFVHAIAPKFGGETTQTRAATAVSLPPDLSKLSGRPLIDALKPTLLSINVPGEIGFIRHVVSDDTLVIPVSVPGRATTVTIRIAQREATIATRETGLADALMTLHRSPGEHSPALSMNWFPMRAWRWLSDATAYLTLFITVSGSYLWYVLRAERRIGYVLLGTGTLLFFGLAYVVAR
;
A
#
# COMPACT_ATOMS: atom_id res chain seq x y z
N MET A 1 -41.38 -0.36 10.35
CA MET A 1 -40.05 0.22 10.08
C MET A 1 -38.92 -0.78 10.35
N HIS A 2 -38.89 -1.52 11.44
CA HIS A 2 -37.84 -2.48 11.80
C HIS A 2 -37.60 -3.62 10.79
N ARG A 3 -38.64 -4.19 10.17
CA ARG A 3 -38.45 -5.30 9.19
C ARG A 3 -37.72 -4.89 7.92
N ARG A 4 -37.98 -3.67 7.39
CA ARG A 4 -37.29 -3.16 6.22
C ARG A 4 -35.83 -2.84 6.53
N PHE A 5 -35.56 -2.21 7.66
CA PHE A 5 -34.21 -1.92 8.10
C PHE A 5 -33.37 -3.20 8.27
N TYR A 6 -33.91 -4.22 8.92
CA TYR A 6 -33.27 -5.52 9.06
C TYR A 6 -32.95 -6.15 7.69
N ALA A 7 -33.91 -6.17 6.75
CA ALA A 7 -33.72 -6.75 5.43
C ALA A 7 -32.60 -6.04 4.66
N VAL A 8 -32.63 -4.70 4.63
CA VAL A 8 -31.60 -3.89 3.97
C VAL A 8 -30.22 -4.11 4.61
N THR A 9 -30.14 -4.11 5.94
CA THR A 9 -28.85 -4.34 6.63
C THR A 9 -28.30 -5.73 6.33
N ARG A 10 -29.16 -6.76 6.34
CA ARG A 10 -28.75 -8.13 5.99
C ARG A 10 -28.23 -8.20 4.57
N ASP A 11 -28.95 -7.64 3.61
CA ASP A 11 -28.59 -7.72 2.20
C ASP A 11 -27.29 -6.94 1.92
N LEU A 12 -27.14 -5.75 2.50
CA LEU A 12 -25.89 -4.99 2.45
C LEU A 12 -24.74 -5.75 3.11
N HIS A 13 -24.94 -6.34 4.28
CA HIS A 13 -23.94 -7.14 4.97
C HIS A 13 -23.45 -8.30 4.08
N LEU A 14 -24.37 -9.03 3.47
CA LEU A 14 -24.04 -10.16 2.60
C LEU A 14 -23.29 -9.72 1.34
N TYR A 15 -23.81 -8.74 0.60
CA TYR A 15 -23.21 -8.32 -0.67
C TYR A 15 -21.87 -7.60 -0.48
N LEU A 16 -21.80 -6.69 0.49
CA LEU A 16 -20.54 -6.00 0.78
C LEU A 16 -19.52 -6.95 1.40
N GLY A 17 -19.97 -7.88 2.26
CA GLY A 17 -19.10 -8.92 2.81
C GLY A 17 -18.50 -9.81 1.72
N LEU A 18 -19.32 -10.24 0.75
CA LEU A 18 -18.83 -11.01 -0.38
C LEU A 18 -17.86 -10.19 -1.26
N PHE A 19 -18.17 -8.91 -1.48
CA PHE A 19 -17.33 -8.01 -2.27
C PHE A 19 -15.94 -7.82 -1.64
N ILE A 20 -15.85 -7.61 -0.32
CA ILE A 20 -14.54 -7.37 0.34
C ILE A 20 -13.81 -8.66 0.72
N SER A 21 -14.47 -9.82 0.68
CA SER A 21 -13.87 -11.09 1.15
C SER A 21 -12.53 -11.44 0.49
N PRO A 22 -12.30 -11.22 -0.83
CA PRO A 22 -11.00 -11.48 -1.44
C PRO A 22 -9.90 -10.57 -0.88
N PHE A 23 -10.21 -9.30 -0.62
CA PHE A 23 -9.26 -8.34 -0.05
C PHE A 23 -8.90 -8.70 1.38
N VAL A 24 -9.90 -9.00 2.22
CA VAL A 24 -9.68 -9.43 3.61
C VAL A 24 -8.85 -10.71 3.67
N LEU A 25 -9.10 -11.67 2.77
CA LEU A 25 -8.34 -12.90 2.69
C LEU A 25 -6.87 -12.62 2.33
N VAL A 26 -6.61 -11.84 1.29
CA VAL A 26 -5.25 -11.47 0.89
C VAL A 26 -4.53 -10.71 2.00
N PHE A 27 -5.19 -9.75 2.64
CA PHE A 27 -4.61 -9.03 3.78
C PHE A 27 -4.31 -9.96 4.96
N SER A 28 -5.19 -10.88 5.30
CA SER A 28 -4.99 -11.84 6.39
C SER A 28 -3.80 -12.77 6.11
N VAL A 29 -3.66 -13.26 4.88
CA VAL A 29 -2.52 -14.08 4.46
C VAL A 29 -1.22 -13.29 4.52
N THR A 30 -1.21 -12.03 4.07
CA THR A 30 -0.01 -11.18 4.13
C THR A 30 0.38 -10.84 5.57
N VAL A 31 -0.59 -10.59 6.47
CA VAL A 31 -0.33 -10.41 7.92
C VAL A 31 0.31 -11.66 8.51
N PHE A 32 -0.19 -12.86 8.15
CA PHE A 32 0.41 -14.11 8.62
C PHE A 32 1.90 -14.19 8.25
N PHE A 33 2.27 -13.85 7.02
CA PHE A 33 3.67 -13.82 6.62
C PHE A 33 4.50 -12.81 7.40
N PHE A 34 3.94 -11.63 7.72
CA PHE A 34 4.62 -10.64 8.56
C PHE A 34 4.85 -11.12 9.98
N VAL A 35 3.81 -11.64 10.62
CA VAL A 35 3.88 -12.09 12.02
C VAL A 35 4.89 -13.23 12.19
N HIS A 36 4.99 -14.11 11.21
CA HIS A 36 5.90 -15.25 11.26
C HIS A 36 7.28 -14.97 10.63
N ALA A 37 7.55 -13.72 10.21
CA ALA A 37 8.77 -13.34 9.51
C ALA A 37 9.10 -14.24 8.30
N ILE A 38 8.08 -14.82 7.69
CA ILE A 38 8.21 -15.65 6.50
C ILE A 38 8.18 -14.73 5.29
N ALA A 39 9.30 -14.59 4.57
CA ALA A 39 9.33 -13.94 3.26
C ALA A 39 9.25 -15.03 2.18
N PRO A 40 8.06 -15.36 1.66
CA PRO A 40 7.95 -16.35 0.62
C PRO A 40 8.65 -15.83 -0.64
N LYS A 41 9.71 -16.53 -1.06
CA LYS A 41 10.44 -16.23 -2.30
C LYS A 41 9.70 -16.86 -3.47
N PHE A 42 8.64 -16.23 -3.93
CA PHE A 42 7.99 -16.59 -5.20
C PHE A 42 8.65 -15.82 -6.33
N GLY A 43 9.58 -16.42 -7.02
CA GLY A 43 10.39 -15.82 -8.06
C GLY A 43 11.79 -15.45 -7.56
N GLY A 44 12.79 -15.61 -8.42
CA GLY A 44 14.17 -15.17 -8.13
C GLY A 44 14.30 -13.65 -8.22
N GLU A 45 15.13 -13.07 -7.37
CA GLU A 45 15.54 -11.69 -7.53
C GLU A 45 16.36 -11.57 -8.83
N THR A 46 15.85 -10.83 -9.80
CA THR A 46 16.56 -10.54 -11.04
C THR A 46 16.93 -9.08 -11.05
N THR A 47 18.23 -8.80 -11.18
CA THR A 47 18.72 -7.43 -11.34
C THR A 47 19.09 -7.20 -12.79
N GLN A 48 18.51 -6.18 -13.40
CA GLN A 48 18.84 -5.75 -14.76
C GLN A 48 19.32 -4.31 -14.71
N THR A 49 20.42 -4.04 -15.45
CA THR A 49 20.94 -2.68 -15.59
C THR A 49 20.95 -2.30 -17.07
N ARG A 50 20.41 -1.12 -17.37
CA ARG A 50 20.43 -0.55 -18.72
C ARG A 50 20.83 0.92 -18.65
N ALA A 51 21.42 1.41 -19.73
CA ALA A 51 21.74 2.82 -19.91
C ALA A 51 20.72 3.50 -20.84
N ALA A 52 20.50 4.79 -20.63
CA ALA A 52 19.76 5.65 -21.54
C ALA A 52 20.59 6.91 -21.78
N THR A 53 20.71 7.31 -23.04
CA THR A 53 21.44 8.51 -23.47
C THR A 53 20.48 9.60 -23.90
N ALA A 54 20.93 10.84 -23.91
CA ALA A 54 20.16 12.02 -24.30
C ALA A 54 18.87 12.22 -23.48
N VAL A 55 18.96 12.00 -22.16
CA VAL A 55 17.82 12.18 -21.25
C VAL A 55 17.42 13.65 -21.21
N SER A 56 16.15 13.92 -21.51
CA SER A 56 15.59 15.28 -21.42
C SER A 56 15.37 15.63 -19.96
N LEU A 57 16.10 16.62 -19.45
CA LEU A 57 15.96 17.12 -18.09
C LEU A 57 15.18 18.44 -18.09
N PRO A 58 14.32 18.66 -17.08
CA PRO A 58 13.64 19.95 -16.92
C PRO A 58 14.65 21.06 -16.66
N PRO A 59 14.36 22.29 -17.14
CA PRO A 59 15.16 23.45 -16.79
C PRO A 59 15.07 23.73 -15.29
N ASP A 60 16.12 24.32 -14.73
CA ASP A 60 16.12 24.77 -13.31
C ASP A 60 15.96 23.69 -12.25
N LEU A 61 16.42 22.46 -12.50
CA LEU A 61 16.38 21.34 -11.53
C LEU A 61 16.89 21.72 -10.14
N SER A 62 17.92 22.57 -10.06
CA SER A 62 18.53 22.99 -8.79
C SER A 62 17.63 23.90 -7.95
N LYS A 63 16.61 24.51 -8.55
CA LYS A 63 15.65 25.39 -7.87
C LYS A 63 14.40 24.66 -7.40
N LEU A 64 14.20 23.41 -7.89
CA LEU A 64 13.03 22.61 -7.57
C LEU A 64 13.32 21.67 -6.41
N SER A 65 12.36 21.54 -5.51
CA SER A 65 12.43 20.57 -4.41
C SER A 65 11.04 20.00 -4.10
N GLY A 66 11.01 18.83 -3.46
CA GLY A 66 9.76 18.20 -3.06
C GLY A 66 8.83 17.86 -4.24
N ARG A 67 7.55 18.16 -4.13
CA ARG A 67 6.54 17.82 -5.13
C ARG A 67 6.75 18.44 -6.50
N PRO A 68 7.11 19.72 -6.63
CA PRO A 68 7.43 20.32 -7.94
C PRO A 68 8.55 19.59 -8.68
N LEU A 69 9.61 19.15 -7.99
CA LEU A 69 10.69 18.37 -8.59
C LEU A 69 10.19 17.01 -9.11
N ILE A 70 9.38 16.33 -8.32
CA ILE A 70 8.77 15.04 -8.71
C ILE A 70 7.93 15.22 -9.97
N ASP A 71 7.06 16.23 -10.00
CA ASP A 71 6.17 16.48 -11.13
C ASP A 71 6.94 16.87 -12.40
N ALA A 72 8.03 17.61 -12.27
CA ALA A 72 8.92 17.96 -13.38
C ALA A 72 9.70 16.76 -13.95
N LEU A 73 10.05 15.79 -13.10
CA LEU A 73 10.82 14.60 -13.53
C LEU A 73 9.93 13.48 -14.10
N LYS A 74 8.63 13.49 -13.89
CA LYS A 74 7.72 12.47 -14.43
C LYS A 74 7.84 12.27 -15.94
N PRO A 75 7.79 13.32 -16.79
CA PRO A 75 7.95 13.17 -18.23
C PRO A 75 9.30 12.54 -18.61
N THR A 76 10.36 12.94 -17.91
CA THR A 76 11.70 12.38 -18.10
C THR A 76 11.73 10.87 -17.81
N LEU A 77 11.18 10.44 -16.68
CA LEU A 77 11.13 9.02 -16.31
C LEU A 77 10.23 8.20 -17.26
N LEU A 78 9.14 8.76 -17.73
CA LEU A 78 8.28 8.13 -18.72
C LEU A 78 9.00 7.98 -20.07
N SER A 79 9.77 8.97 -20.52
CA SER A 79 10.53 8.91 -21.80
C SER A 79 11.58 7.80 -21.80
N ILE A 80 12.15 7.46 -20.64
CA ILE A 80 13.08 6.34 -20.48
C ILE A 80 12.40 5.03 -20.04
N ASN A 81 11.07 4.97 -20.12
CA ASN A 81 10.25 3.82 -19.77
C ASN A 81 10.46 3.31 -18.33
N VAL A 82 10.41 4.24 -17.37
CA VAL A 82 10.46 3.95 -15.93
C VAL A 82 9.19 4.51 -15.25
N PRO A 83 8.03 3.83 -15.39
CA PRO A 83 6.83 4.20 -14.66
C PRO A 83 6.90 3.72 -13.21
N GLY A 84 6.28 4.45 -12.29
CA GLY A 84 6.16 4.03 -10.89
C GLY A 84 6.02 5.20 -9.92
N GLU A 85 6.02 4.85 -8.65
CA GLU A 85 6.02 5.80 -7.54
C GLU A 85 7.44 6.34 -7.34
N ILE A 86 7.62 7.64 -7.50
CA ILE A 86 8.91 8.31 -7.30
C ILE A 86 9.10 8.54 -5.80
N GLY A 87 10.17 7.99 -5.25
CA GLY A 87 10.55 8.13 -3.85
C GLY A 87 11.37 9.39 -3.57
N PHE A 88 12.18 9.34 -2.52
CA PHE A 88 13.03 10.46 -2.12
C PHE A 88 14.20 10.64 -3.08
N ILE A 89 14.20 11.75 -3.82
CA ILE A 89 15.22 12.10 -4.79
C ILE A 89 16.45 12.67 -4.06
N ARG A 90 17.64 12.15 -4.37
CA ARG A 90 18.90 12.63 -3.81
C ARG A 90 19.75 13.25 -4.91
N HIS A 91 20.19 14.48 -4.69
CA HIS A 91 21.21 15.12 -5.52
C HIS A 91 22.57 14.95 -4.84
N VAL A 92 23.48 14.22 -5.50
CA VAL A 92 24.86 14.04 -5.06
C VAL A 92 25.71 15.12 -5.75
N VAL A 93 25.95 16.20 -5.02
CA VAL A 93 26.58 17.41 -5.55
C VAL A 93 28.02 17.14 -6.01
N SER A 94 28.76 16.25 -5.32
CA SER A 94 30.14 15.88 -5.68
C SER A 94 30.29 15.37 -7.12
N ASP A 95 29.29 14.62 -7.61
CA ASP A 95 29.35 13.94 -8.89
C ASP A 95 28.35 14.50 -9.90
N ASP A 96 27.69 15.59 -9.56
CA ASP A 96 26.57 16.18 -10.32
C ASP A 96 25.53 15.13 -10.76
N THR A 97 25.17 14.26 -9.82
CA THR A 97 24.36 13.07 -10.06
C THR A 97 23.05 13.14 -9.31
N LEU A 98 21.95 12.85 -10.02
CA LEU A 98 20.62 12.74 -9.44
C LEU A 98 20.24 11.27 -9.29
N VAL A 99 19.97 10.83 -8.07
CA VAL A 99 19.52 9.46 -7.76
C VAL A 99 18.04 9.46 -7.45
N ILE A 100 17.26 8.80 -8.30
CA ILE A 100 15.81 8.77 -8.26
C ILE A 100 15.36 7.33 -8.02
N PRO A 101 14.91 6.98 -6.80
CA PRO A 101 14.28 5.69 -6.57
C PRO A 101 12.84 5.73 -7.11
N VAL A 102 12.49 4.72 -7.91
CA VAL A 102 11.15 4.53 -8.45
C VAL A 102 10.68 3.14 -8.08
N SER A 103 9.54 3.04 -7.42
CA SER A 103 8.97 1.78 -6.96
C SER A 103 7.65 1.46 -7.64
N VAL A 104 7.51 0.18 -7.98
CA VAL A 104 6.26 -0.47 -8.35
C VAL A 104 6.17 -1.72 -7.47
N PRO A 105 5.00 -2.13 -6.97
CA PRO A 105 4.90 -3.36 -6.18
C PRO A 105 5.57 -4.53 -6.89
N GLY A 106 6.51 -5.21 -6.23
CA GLY A 106 7.31 -6.30 -6.80
C GLY A 106 8.49 -5.87 -7.68
N ARG A 107 8.75 -4.56 -7.81
CA ARG A 107 9.87 -4.05 -8.60
C ARG A 107 10.40 -2.73 -8.04
N ALA A 108 11.68 -2.68 -7.74
CA ALA A 108 12.39 -1.48 -7.34
C ALA A 108 13.36 -1.04 -8.46
N THR A 109 13.26 0.20 -8.90
CA THR A 109 14.14 0.77 -9.93
C THR A 109 14.87 1.96 -9.35
N THR A 110 16.19 2.00 -9.52
CA THR A 110 17.00 3.16 -9.21
C THR A 110 17.50 3.78 -10.51
N VAL A 111 17.11 5.02 -10.75
CA VAL A 111 17.58 5.80 -11.90
C VAL A 111 18.65 6.76 -11.40
N THR A 112 19.87 6.63 -11.93
CA THR A 112 21.00 7.51 -11.62
C THR A 112 21.29 8.33 -12.87
N ILE A 113 21.05 9.64 -12.81
CA ILE A 113 21.24 10.57 -13.94
C ILE A 113 22.46 11.42 -13.68
N ARG A 114 23.43 11.39 -14.60
CA ARG A 114 24.54 12.34 -14.66
C ARG A 114 24.05 13.58 -15.41
N ILE A 115 23.91 14.68 -14.70
CA ILE A 115 23.21 15.88 -15.21
C ILE A 115 24.00 16.49 -16.37
N ALA A 116 25.34 16.63 -16.22
CA ALA A 116 26.21 17.22 -17.25
C ALA A 116 26.23 16.41 -18.57
N GLN A 117 26.21 15.07 -18.46
CA GLN A 117 26.28 14.18 -19.66
C GLN A 117 24.88 13.87 -20.22
N ARG A 118 23.81 14.18 -19.49
CA ARG A 118 22.42 13.76 -19.81
C ARG A 118 22.30 12.25 -20.04
N GLU A 119 23.03 11.47 -19.25
CA GLU A 119 23.01 10.02 -19.28
C GLU A 119 22.33 9.47 -18.02
N ALA A 120 21.51 8.44 -18.19
CA ALA A 120 20.89 7.74 -17.08
C ALA A 120 21.31 6.28 -17.04
N THR A 121 21.67 5.81 -15.86
CA THR A 121 21.81 4.38 -15.56
C THR A 121 20.58 3.92 -14.80
N ILE A 122 19.91 2.89 -15.29
CA ILE A 122 18.65 2.38 -14.77
C ILE A 122 18.92 0.99 -14.24
N ALA A 123 18.95 0.83 -12.93
CA ALA A 123 19.09 -0.45 -12.24
C ALA A 123 17.72 -0.90 -11.72
N THR A 124 17.20 -1.98 -12.28
CA THR A 124 15.89 -2.55 -11.91
C THR A 124 16.09 -3.87 -11.20
N ARG A 125 15.48 -4.03 -10.03
CA ARG A 125 15.42 -5.26 -9.25
C ARG A 125 13.98 -5.74 -9.17
N GLU A 126 13.72 -6.94 -9.68
CA GLU A 126 12.43 -7.60 -9.55
C GLU A 126 12.43 -8.50 -8.31
N THR A 127 11.44 -8.35 -7.45
CA THR A 127 11.34 -9.00 -6.14
C THR A 127 10.19 -10.00 -6.05
N GLY A 128 9.36 -10.07 -7.09
CA GLY A 128 8.29 -11.06 -7.24
C GLY A 128 6.97 -10.69 -6.59
N LEU A 129 5.98 -11.58 -6.76
CA LEU A 129 4.58 -11.36 -6.35
C LEU A 129 4.43 -11.25 -4.83
N ALA A 130 5.16 -12.03 -4.05
CA ALA A 130 5.06 -11.99 -2.59
C ALA A 130 5.47 -10.63 -2.03
N ASP A 131 6.61 -10.09 -2.50
CA ASP A 131 7.06 -8.76 -2.12
C ASP A 131 6.10 -7.67 -2.62
N ALA A 132 5.50 -7.86 -3.80
CA ALA A 132 4.46 -6.97 -4.31
C ALA A 132 3.28 -6.87 -3.34
N LEU A 133 2.73 -8.00 -2.89
CA LEU A 133 1.60 -8.06 -1.95
C LEU A 133 1.98 -7.49 -0.58
N MET A 134 3.19 -7.78 -0.10
CA MET A 134 3.70 -7.23 1.15
C MET A 134 3.90 -5.71 1.06
N THR A 135 4.42 -5.22 -0.05
CA THR A 135 4.58 -3.78 -0.31
C THR A 135 3.23 -3.08 -0.37
N LEU A 136 2.25 -3.66 -1.06
CA LEU A 136 0.88 -3.14 -1.12
C LEU A 136 0.23 -3.11 0.27
N HIS A 137 0.45 -4.12 1.10
CA HIS A 137 -0.07 -4.16 2.47
C HIS A 137 0.53 -3.05 3.35
N ARG A 138 1.82 -2.74 3.20
CA ARG A 138 2.53 -1.69 3.97
C ARG A 138 2.24 -0.28 3.46
N SER A 139 1.85 -0.15 2.20
CA SER A 139 1.88 1.10 1.44
C SER A 139 1.00 2.25 1.96
N PRO A 140 -0.08 2.05 2.70
CA PRO A 140 -0.92 3.18 3.12
C PRO A 140 -0.35 4.02 4.25
N GLY A 141 0.80 3.74 4.81
CA GLY A 141 1.27 4.36 6.05
C GLY A 141 2.58 5.14 5.98
N GLU A 142 3.21 5.32 4.81
CA GLU A 142 4.57 5.79 4.76
C GLU A 142 4.76 7.31 4.90
N HIS A 143 5.81 7.60 5.55
CA HIS A 143 6.48 8.74 6.18
C HIS A 143 6.35 10.13 5.53
N SER A 144 5.84 10.27 4.31
CA SER A 144 5.62 11.59 3.69
C SER A 144 4.52 11.55 2.64
N PRO A 145 3.25 11.76 3.04
CA PRO A 145 2.12 11.79 2.11
C PRO A 145 2.27 12.83 1.00
N ALA A 146 3.04 13.88 1.24
CA ALA A 146 3.29 14.92 0.24
C ALA A 146 4.21 14.47 -0.90
N LEU A 147 5.15 13.55 -0.63
CA LEU A 147 6.11 13.02 -1.61
C LEU A 147 5.68 11.68 -2.18
N SER A 148 4.97 10.88 -1.41
CA SER A 148 4.38 9.61 -1.85
C SER A 148 3.07 9.82 -2.62
N MET A 149 2.58 8.78 -3.26
CA MET A 149 1.35 8.78 -4.08
C MET A 149 1.40 9.74 -5.27
N ASN A 150 2.54 9.86 -5.89
CA ASN A 150 2.70 10.59 -7.14
C ASN A 150 2.35 9.76 -8.38
N TRP A 151 2.13 8.46 -8.22
CA TRP A 151 1.73 7.50 -9.26
C TRP A 151 0.27 7.07 -9.09
N PHE A 152 -0.54 7.19 -10.16
CA PHE A 152 -1.98 6.96 -10.09
C PHE A 152 -2.40 5.57 -9.56
N PRO A 153 -1.79 4.43 -10.00
CA PRO A 153 -2.16 3.12 -9.48
C PRO A 153 -1.99 2.99 -7.96
N MET A 154 -0.95 3.61 -7.39
CA MET A 154 -0.75 3.60 -5.95
C MET A 154 -1.80 4.44 -5.21
N ARG A 155 -2.24 5.56 -5.78
CA ARG A 155 -3.36 6.34 -5.22
C ARG A 155 -4.67 5.58 -5.24
N ALA A 156 -4.95 4.88 -6.36
CA ALA A 156 -6.12 4.03 -6.49
C ALA A 156 -6.10 2.87 -5.48
N TRP A 157 -4.93 2.24 -5.29
CA TRP A 157 -4.75 1.20 -4.29
C TRP A 157 -5.03 1.71 -2.87
N ARG A 158 -4.50 2.86 -2.49
CA ARG A 158 -4.75 3.45 -1.19
C ARG A 158 -6.23 3.72 -0.95
N TRP A 159 -6.91 4.29 -1.94
CA TRP A 159 -8.36 4.51 -1.86
C TRP A 159 -9.12 3.20 -1.64
N LEU A 160 -8.73 2.14 -2.33
CA LEU A 160 -9.30 0.81 -2.17
C LEU A 160 -9.00 0.22 -0.78
N SER A 161 -7.81 0.43 -0.25
CA SER A 161 -7.43 -0.01 1.10
C SER A 161 -8.25 0.69 2.17
N ASP A 162 -8.44 2.01 2.07
CA ASP A 162 -9.29 2.78 2.96
C ASP A 162 -10.75 2.30 2.88
N ALA A 163 -11.27 2.11 1.66
CA ALA A 163 -12.61 1.57 1.46
C ALA A 163 -12.77 0.18 2.12
N THR A 164 -11.77 -0.69 1.98
CA THR A 164 -11.77 -2.02 2.62
C THR A 164 -11.82 -1.91 4.14
N ALA A 165 -11.09 -0.98 4.75
CA ALA A 165 -11.12 -0.74 6.19
C ALA A 165 -12.52 -0.30 6.66
N TYR A 166 -13.15 0.67 5.99
CA TYR A 166 -14.51 1.11 6.31
C TYR A 166 -15.55 0.02 6.10
N LEU A 167 -15.44 -0.75 5.01
CA LEU A 167 -16.35 -1.88 4.76
C LEU A 167 -16.20 -2.97 5.81
N THR A 168 -14.97 -3.28 6.24
CA THR A 168 -14.73 -4.24 7.32
C THR A 168 -15.36 -3.78 8.63
N LEU A 169 -15.24 -2.49 8.96
CA LEU A 169 -15.92 -1.92 10.13
C LEU A 169 -17.44 -2.05 10.01
N PHE A 170 -17.99 -1.70 8.85
CA PHE A 170 -19.43 -1.85 8.58
C PHE A 170 -19.88 -3.31 8.73
N ILE A 171 -19.15 -4.28 8.16
CA ILE A 171 -19.47 -5.72 8.26
C ILE A 171 -19.45 -6.17 9.73
N THR A 172 -18.45 -5.73 10.50
CA THR A 172 -18.36 -6.07 11.93
C THR A 172 -19.56 -5.54 12.73
N VAL A 173 -19.90 -4.26 12.54
CA VAL A 173 -21.03 -3.63 13.23
C VAL A 173 -22.35 -4.22 12.79
N SER A 174 -22.56 -4.36 11.47
CA SER A 174 -23.80 -4.93 10.93
C SER A 174 -23.97 -6.41 11.30
N GLY A 175 -22.89 -7.19 11.32
CA GLY A 175 -22.91 -8.57 11.79
C GLY A 175 -23.32 -8.70 13.26
N SER A 176 -22.77 -7.85 14.13
CA SER A 176 -23.14 -7.75 15.54
C SER A 176 -24.62 -7.38 15.71
N TYR A 177 -25.10 -6.42 14.91
CA TYR A 177 -26.53 -6.05 14.90
C TYR A 177 -27.42 -7.21 14.45
N LEU A 178 -27.09 -7.87 13.34
CA LEU A 178 -27.84 -9.01 12.81
C LEU A 178 -27.91 -10.16 13.83
N TRP A 179 -26.77 -10.50 14.46
CA TRP A 179 -26.72 -11.48 15.53
C TRP A 179 -27.65 -11.09 16.69
N TYR A 180 -27.60 -9.81 17.13
CA TYR A 180 -28.44 -9.34 18.21
C TYR A 180 -29.93 -9.45 17.89
N VAL A 181 -30.36 -9.11 16.68
CA VAL A 181 -31.76 -9.15 16.23
C VAL A 181 -32.26 -10.58 16.05
N LEU A 182 -31.43 -11.49 15.54
CA LEU A 182 -31.80 -12.90 15.33
C LEU A 182 -32.09 -13.66 16.60
N ARG A 183 -31.68 -13.16 17.75
CA ARG A 183 -31.89 -13.79 19.09
C ARG A 183 -31.32 -15.20 19.25
N ALA A 184 -30.58 -15.69 18.23
CA ALA A 184 -29.98 -17.00 18.26
C ALA A 184 -28.79 -17.01 19.25
N GLU A 185 -28.79 -17.94 20.18
CA GLU A 185 -27.67 -18.22 21.09
C GLU A 185 -27.05 -16.97 21.77
N ARG A 186 -27.85 -16.02 22.15
CA ARG A 186 -27.37 -14.74 22.71
C ARG A 186 -26.41 -14.91 23.88
N ARG A 187 -26.62 -15.93 24.73
CA ARG A 187 -25.77 -16.21 25.89
C ARG A 187 -24.34 -16.49 25.45
N ILE A 188 -24.16 -17.36 24.45
CA ILE A 188 -22.84 -17.69 23.89
C ILE A 188 -22.22 -16.46 23.25
N GLY A 189 -22.98 -15.71 22.46
CA GLY A 189 -22.49 -14.50 21.83
C GLY A 189 -22.04 -13.42 22.82
N TYR A 190 -22.76 -13.20 23.93
CA TYR A 190 -22.32 -12.27 24.98
C TYR A 190 -21.04 -12.76 25.67
N VAL A 191 -20.92 -14.06 25.93
CA VAL A 191 -19.70 -14.63 26.52
C VAL A 191 -18.52 -14.44 25.57
N LEU A 192 -18.66 -14.75 24.29
CA LEU A 192 -17.60 -14.60 23.30
C LEU A 192 -17.18 -13.12 23.12
N LEU A 193 -18.17 -12.22 22.98
CA LEU A 193 -17.91 -10.78 22.84
C LEU A 193 -17.21 -10.22 24.09
N GLY A 194 -17.70 -10.58 25.29
CA GLY A 194 -17.10 -10.16 26.55
C GLY A 194 -15.69 -10.68 26.72
N THR A 195 -15.46 -11.98 26.45
CA THR A 195 -14.11 -12.58 26.53
C THR A 195 -13.15 -11.94 25.54
N GLY A 196 -13.57 -11.76 24.28
CA GLY A 196 -12.75 -11.08 23.27
C GLY A 196 -12.37 -9.66 23.65
N THR A 197 -13.34 -8.90 24.18
CA THR A 197 -13.13 -7.54 24.67
C THR A 197 -12.15 -7.51 25.84
N LEU A 198 -12.34 -8.36 26.84
CA LEU A 198 -11.45 -8.45 28.02
C LEU A 198 -10.03 -8.86 27.62
N LEU A 199 -9.87 -9.84 26.73
CA LEU A 199 -8.58 -10.24 26.23
C LEU A 199 -7.87 -9.10 25.50
N PHE A 200 -8.57 -8.42 24.59
CA PHE A 200 -8.00 -7.32 23.82
C PHE A 200 -7.54 -6.17 24.72
N PHE A 201 -8.41 -5.64 25.57
CA PHE A 201 -8.07 -4.53 26.46
C PHE A 201 -7.11 -4.92 27.57
N GLY A 202 -7.19 -6.14 28.06
CA GLY A 202 -6.23 -6.69 29.05
C GLY A 202 -4.82 -6.77 28.48
N LEU A 203 -4.67 -7.34 27.30
CA LEU A 203 -3.36 -7.39 26.62
C LEU A 203 -2.85 -5.99 26.25
N ALA A 204 -3.71 -5.13 25.69
CA ALA A 204 -3.34 -3.76 25.37
C ALA A 204 -2.84 -2.99 26.60
N TYR A 205 -3.50 -3.15 27.75
CA TYR A 205 -3.08 -2.54 29.01
C TYR A 205 -1.73 -3.06 29.50
N VAL A 206 -1.49 -4.37 29.40
CA VAL A 206 -0.20 -4.97 29.81
C VAL A 206 0.94 -4.52 28.91
N VAL A 207 0.71 -4.43 27.59
CA VAL A 207 1.74 -4.00 26.62
C VAL A 207 2.03 -2.50 26.72
N ALA A 208 1.05 -1.68 27.11
CA ALA A 208 1.21 -0.22 27.22
C ALA A 208 1.88 0.24 28.53
N ARG A 209 2.15 -0.67 29.47
CA ARG A 209 2.88 -0.41 30.72
C ARG A 209 4.35 -0.80 30.63
#